data_c79d970cb304e77ad2f25354dc7fe2b8
#
_entry.id   c79d970cb304e77ad2f25354dc7fe2b8
#
_cell.length_a   1.000
_cell.length_b   1.000
_cell.length_c   1.000
_cell.angle_alpha   90.00
_cell.angle_beta   90.00
_cell.angle_gamma   90.00
#
_symmetry.space_group_name_H-M   'P 1'
#
loop_
_entity.id
_entity.type
_entity.pdbx_description
1 polymer ?
#
loop_
_entity_poly.entity_id
_entity_poly.type
_entity_poly.pdbx_seq_one_letter_code
_entity_poly.pdbx_strand_id
1 'polypeptide(L)'
;MIPEIGLGTWKYRGGSKPLLRGIELGATFIDTAEMYRTEDQVGEAIRGIRDRIFLATKVSGGNLRHDDVLRAADNSLRLMGVDVIDLYQIHWPNQSVPIRETMRALEELVDRGTVKYIGVSNFSVQQLKEAQNAMSKYPVVSNQVLYNLKSRRIEHDLTPYCEENKITVIAYTPLADGSLAGKSRLLPDKRGAVMEEVAQESGKTPAQVALNWCLTRPPVVVIPKTNSVERTEDNCGATGWRLTADQLQRLDEAFPV
;
A
#
# COMPACT_ATOMS: atom_id res chain seq x y z
N MET A 1 2.81 5.79 13.85
CA MET A 1 1.84 6.23 12.80
C MET A 1 2.40 5.81 11.45
N ILE A 2 1.61 5.23 10.56
CA ILE A 2 2.04 4.87 9.21
C ILE A 2 2.15 6.16 8.36
N PRO A 3 3.23 6.37 7.56
CA PRO A 3 3.33 7.51 6.66
C PRO A 3 2.24 7.51 5.58
N GLU A 4 1.80 8.71 5.15
CA GLU A 4 0.81 8.86 4.07
C GLU A 4 1.29 8.25 2.74
N ILE A 5 2.61 8.30 2.50
CA ILE A 5 3.23 7.73 1.31
C ILE A 5 4.27 6.68 1.70
N GLY A 6 4.21 5.53 1.05
CA GLY A 6 5.16 4.43 1.17
C GLY A 6 5.83 4.10 -0.15
N LEU A 7 6.72 3.14 -0.10
CA LEU A 7 7.52 2.65 -1.23
C LEU A 7 7.10 1.23 -1.57
N GLY A 8 6.34 1.05 -2.66
CA GLY A 8 5.96 -0.27 -3.16
C GLY A 8 7.10 -0.96 -3.90
N THR A 9 7.18 -2.30 -3.81
CA THR A 9 8.26 -3.08 -4.45
C THR A 9 7.78 -4.12 -5.46
N TRP A 10 6.53 -4.11 -5.89
CA TRP A 10 6.07 -4.98 -6.97
C TRP A 10 6.85 -4.73 -8.27
N LYS A 11 7.50 -5.78 -8.82
CA LYS A 11 8.39 -5.69 -9.98
C LYS A 11 9.53 -4.66 -9.82
N TYR A 12 10.00 -4.50 -8.59
CA TYR A 12 11.07 -3.55 -8.29
C TYR A 12 12.42 -4.09 -8.79
N ARG A 13 13.23 -3.20 -9.39
CA ARG A 13 14.57 -3.48 -9.90
C ARG A 13 15.51 -2.28 -9.74
N GLY A 14 15.18 -1.38 -8.81
CA GLY A 14 15.90 -0.10 -8.63
C GLY A 14 17.16 -0.19 -7.78
N GLY A 15 17.45 -1.33 -7.15
CA GLY A 15 18.50 -1.45 -6.13
C GLY A 15 18.18 -0.61 -4.89
N SER A 16 19.17 -0.32 -4.05
CA SER A 16 18.93 0.39 -2.80
C SER A 16 18.68 1.90 -2.96
N LYS A 17 19.23 2.55 -4.00
CA LYS A 17 19.22 4.03 -4.12
C LYS A 17 17.83 4.68 -4.12
N PRO A 18 16.84 4.24 -4.93
CA PRO A 18 15.50 4.84 -4.90
C PRO A 18 14.79 4.65 -3.56
N LEU A 19 14.97 3.49 -2.90
CA LEU A 19 14.39 3.23 -1.57
C LEU A 19 15.00 4.15 -0.52
N LEU A 20 16.34 4.23 -0.46
CA LEU A 20 17.05 5.11 0.48
C LEU A 20 16.64 6.57 0.27
N ARG A 21 16.54 7.01 -0.98
CA ARG A 21 16.10 8.38 -1.28
C ARG A 21 14.68 8.65 -0.78
N GLY A 22 13.75 7.72 -0.97
CA GLY A 22 12.39 7.84 -0.43
C GLY A 22 12.37 7.92 1.09
N ILE A 23 13.17 7.10 1.76
CA ILE A 23 13.32 7.10 3.22
C ILE A 23 13.84 8.46 3.72
N GLU A 24 14.86 9.03 3.06
CA GLU A 24 15.39 10.36 3.36
C GLU A 24 14.32 11.45 3.25
N LEU A 25 13.38 11.30 2.31
CA LEU A 25 12.27 12.23 2.09
C LEU A 25 11.05 11.96 2.99
N GLY A 26 11.15 11.00 3.92
CA GLY A 26 10.11 10.70 4.90
C GLY A 26 9.15 9.56 4.49
N ALA A 27 9.31 8.94 3.32
CA ALA A 27 8.56 7.75 2.92
C ALA A 27 9.14 6.50 3.62
N THR A 28 8.99 6.43 4.94
CA THR A 28 9.57 5.37 5.77
C THR A 28 8.72 4.09 5.82
N PHE A 29 7.58 4.05 5.12
CA PHE A 29 6.78 2.86 4.93
C PHE A 29 7.26 2.11 3.68
N ILE A 30 7.72 0.87 3.83
CA ILE A 30 8.12 -0.01 2.72
C ILE A 30 7.16 -1.19 2.65
N ASP A 31 6.57 -1.41 1.47
CA ASP A 31 5.67 -2.53 1.19
C ASP A 31 6.31 -3.51 0.19
N THR A 32 6.45 -4.75 0.62
CA THR A 32 6.91 -5.88 -0.21
C THR A 32 5.95 -7.07 -0.09
N ALA A 33 6.31 -8.23 -0.61
CA ALA A 33 5.59 -9.48 -0.46
C ALA A 33 6.46 -10.68 -0.82
N GLU A 34 6.19 -11.83 -0.21
CA GLU A 34 6.80 -13.12 -0.52
C GLU A 34 6.86 -13.39 -2.03
N MET A 35 5.74 -13.23 -2.74
CA MET A 35 5.67 -13.50 -4.17
C MET A 35 6.39 -12.49 -5.06
N TYR A 36 6.80 -11.31 -4.53
CA TYR A 36 7.52 -10.32 -5.33
C TYR A 36 8.98 -10.69 -5.54
N ARG A 37 9.54 -11.51 -4.65
CA ARG A 37 10.96 -11.90 -4.64
C ARG A 37 11.88 -10.68 -4.57
N THR A 38 11.50 -9.71 -3.73
CA THR A 38 12.23 -8.46 -3.51
C THR A 38 12.55 -8.24 -2.03
N GLU A 39 12.22 -9.20 -1.16
CA GLU A 39 12.42 -9.10 0.29
C GLU A 39 13.90 -8.98 0.65
N ASP A 40 14.78 -9.70 -0.05
CA ASP A 40 16.25 -9.61 0.09
C ASP A 40 16.78 -8.22 -0.27
N GLN A 41 16.31 -7.63 -1.38
CA GLN A 41 16.67 -6.28 -1.80
C GLN A 41 16.19 -5.22 -0.80
N VAL A 42 14.98 -5.40 -0.24
CA VAL A 42 14.45 -4.53 0.81
C VAL A 42 15.32 -4.65 2.05
N GLY A 43 15.64 -5.88 2.49
CA GLY A 43 16.52 -6.13 3.63
C GLY A 43 17.91 -5.50 3.49
N GLU A 44 18.50 -5.57 2.29
CA GLU A 44 19.76 -4.89 1.98
C GLU A 44 19.62 -3.36 2.12
N ALA A 45 18.56 -2.78 1.56
CA ALA A 45 18.34 -1.33 1.57
C ALA A 45 18.12 -0.77 2.99
N ILE A 46 17.48 -1.52 3.89
CA ILE A 46 17.16 -1.06 5.25
C ILE A 46 18.19 -1.45 6.30
N ARG A 47 19.28 -2.13 5.90
CA ARG A 47 20.34 -2.56 6.83
C ARG A 47 20.94 -1.38 7.57
N GLY A 48 20.91 -1.45 8.90
CA GLY A 48 21.41 -0.39 9.79
C GLY A 48 20.45 0.78 10.03
N ILE A 49 19.27 0.78 9.39
CA ILE A 49 18.23 1.82 9.58
C ILE A 49 16.84 1.22 9.84
N ARG A 50 16.77 -0.09 10.18
CA ARG A 50 15.49 -0.82 10.37
C ARG A 50 14.53 -0.12 11.34
N ASP A 51 15.04 0.46 12.41
CA ASP A 51 14.24 1.12 13.45
C ASP A 51 13.48 2.36 12.95
N ARG A 52 13.90 2.92 11.82
CA ARG A 52 13.26 4.07 11.18
C ARG A 52 12.14 3.66 10.21
N ILE A 53 11.99 2.37 9.93
CA ILE A 53 11.16 1.84 8.85
C ILE A 53 9.91 1.18 9.42
N PHE A 54 8.75 1.51 8.84
CA PHE A 54 7.55 0.71 8.95
C PHE A 54 7.56 -0.31 7.80
N LEU A 55 7.85 -1.56 8.13
CA LEU A 55 8.07 -2.63 7.16
C LEU A 55 6.85 -3.52 7.04
N ALA A 56 6.29 -3.61 5.81
CA ALA A 56 5.19 -4.50 5.50
C ALA A 56 5.60 -5.55 4.47
N THR A 57 5.17 -6.79 4.70
CA THR A 57 5.20 -7.87 3.70
C THR A 57 3.92 -8.70 3.76
N LYS A 58 3.80 -9.70 2.88
CA LYS A 58 2.56 -10.45 2.70
C LYS A 58 2.84 -11.93 2.49
N VAL A 59 2.02 -12.78 3.10
CA VAL A 59 1.98 -14.21 2.81
C VAL A 59 1.18 -14.46 1.52
N SER A 60 1.69 -15.31 0.64
CA SER A 60 1.03 -15.70 -0.60
C SER A 60 -0.27 -16.48 -0.35
N GLY A 61 -1.27 -16.31 -1.21
CA GLY A 61 -2.57 -17.01 -1.09
C GLY A 61 -2.49 -18.54 -1.14
N GLY A 62 -1.36 -19.11 -1.58
CA GLY A 62 -1.09 -20.55 -1.52
C GLY A 62 -0.61 -21.04 -0.17
N ASN A 63 -0.11 -20.17 0.70
CA ASN A 63 0.53 -20.50 1.98
C ASN A 63 -0.33 -20.08 3.18
N LEU A 64 -1.66 -20.23 3.12
CA LEU A 64 -2.59 -19.74 4.15
C LEU A 64 -2.96 -20.78 5.22
N ARG A 65 -2.51 -22.04 5.12
CA ARG A 65 -2.63 -22.98 6.23
C ARG A 65 -1.74 -22.55 7.39
N HIS A 66 -2.15 -22.86 8.61
CA HIS A 66 -1.48 -22.40 9.82
C HIS A 66 0.05 -22.51 9.76
N ASP A 67 0.57 -23.72 9.57
CA ASP A 67 2.03 -23.93 9.59
C ASP A 67 2.74 -23.35 8.37
N ASP A 68 2.04 -23.19 7.25
CA ASP A 68 2.58 -22.53 6.05
C ASP A 68 2.74 -21.04 6.26
N VAL A 69 1.79 -20.37 6.93
CA VAL A 69 1.87 -18.97 7.33
C VAL A 69 3.10 -18.74 8.22
N LEU A 70 3.30 -19.59 9.23
CA LEU A 70 4.44 -19.48 10.15
C LEU A 70 5.77 -19.65 9.39
N ARG A 71 5.88 -20.67 8.54
CA ARG A 71 7.10 -20.88 7.73
C ARG A 71 7.34 -19.74 6.74
N ALA A 72 6.30 -19.20 6.11
CA ALA A 72 6.41 -18.07 5.20
C ALA A 72 6.91 -16.81 5.93
N ALA A 73 6.40 -16.54 7.13
CA ALA A 73 6.84 -15.42 7.96
C ALA A 73 8.32 -15.56 8.36
N ASP A 74 8.72 -16.74 8.84
CA ASP A 74 10.12 -17.03 9.21
C ASP A 74 11.06 -16.85 8.00
N ASN A 75 10.62 -17.26 6.81
CA ASN A 75 11.40 -17.07 5.58
C ASN A 75 11.49 -15.59 5.19
N SER A 76 10.41 -14.82 5.30
CA SER A 76 10.38 -13.38 5.04
C SER A 76 11.32 -12.62 6.00
N LEU A 77 11.30 -12.94 7.30
CA LEU A 77 12.21 -12.38 8.32
C LEU A 77 13.67 -12.66 7.93
N ARG A 78 13.96 -13.92 7.59
CA ARG A 78 15.31 -14.35 7.18
C ARG A 78 15.79 -13.63 5.91
N LEU A 79 14.96 -13.52 4.87
CA LEU A 79 15.30 -12.86 3.61
C LEU A 79 15.58 -11.37 3.82
N MET A 80 14.75 -10.71 4.60
CA MET A 80 14.93 -9.29 4.91
C MET A 80 16.01 -9.02 5.97
N GLY A 81 16.49 -10.05 6.68
CA GLY A 81 17.50 -9.92 7.73
C GLY A 81 17.02 -9.07 8.91
N VAL A 82 15.75 -9.26 9.31
CA VAL A 82 15.10 -8.53 10.40
C VAL A 82 14.46 -9.50 11.39
N ASP A 83 14.33 -9.07 12.66
CA ASP A 83 13.69 -9.88 13.70
C ASP A 83 12.18 -9.66 13.78
N VAL A 84 11.68 -8.53 13.26
CA VAL A 84 10.29 -8.13 13.38
C VAL A 84 9.78 -7.50 12.08
N ILE A 85 8.58 -7.91 11.65
CA ILE A 85 7.78 -7.29 10.59
C ILE A 85 6.75 -6.38 11.26
N ASP A 86 6.64 -5.12 10.81
CA ASP A 86 5.64 -4.20 11.40
C ASP A 86 4.22 -4.56 10.96
N LEU A 87 4.00 -4.88 9.67
CA LEU A 87 2.69 -5.27 9.16
C LEU A 87 2.79 -6.53 8.30
N TYR A 88 2.16 -7.62 8.73
CA TYR A 88 2.09 -8.86 7.96
C TYR A 88 0.68 -9.07 7.43
N GLN A 89 0.55 -9.29 6.11
CA GLN A 89 -0.72 -9.25 5.42
C GLN A 89 -1.03 -10.55 4.67
N ILE A 90 -2.28 -10.96 4.62
CA ILE A 90 -2.76 -11.94 3.63
C ILE A 90 -2.77 -11.25 2.26
N HIS A 91 -2.02 -11.76 1.27
CA HIS A 91 -1.89 -11.14 -0.05
C HIS A 91 -3.18 -11.20 -0.88
N TRP A 92 -3.86 -12.36 -0.86
CA TRP A 92 -5.14 -12.61 -1.51
C TRP A 92 -5.96 -13.58 -0.67
N PRO A 93 -7.28 -13.39 -0.59
CA PRO A 93 -8.14 -14.38 0.06
C PRO A 93 -8.11 -15.70 -0.70
N ASN A 94 -8.17 -16.82 0.04
CA ASN A 94 -8.24 -18.16 -0.52
C ASN A 94 -9.35 -18.95 0.17
N GLN A 95 -10.43 -19.21 -0.56
CA GLN A 95 -11.60 -19.92 -0.04
C GLN A 95 -11.34 -21.41 0.25
N SER A 96 -10.23 -21.98 -0.24
CA SER A 96 -9.85 -23.38 0.02
C SER A 96 -9.28 -23.59 1.43
N VAL A 97 -8.95 -22.51 2.15
CA VAL A 97 -8.45 -22.54 3.52
C VAL A 97 -9.41 -21.76 4.40
N PRO A 98 -9.95 -22.35 5.50
CA PRO A 98 -10.80 -21.63 6.43
C PRO A 98 -10.07 -20.41 6.98
N ILE A 99 -10.66 -19.23 6.85
CA ILE A 99 -10.03 -17.96 7.28
C ILE A 99 -9.56 -18.01 8.73
N ARG A 100 -10.30 -18.70 9.61
CA ARG A 100 -9.94 -18.86 11.02
C ARG A 100 -8.59 -19.56 11.23
N GLU A 101 -8.21 -20.47 10.37
CA GLU A 101 -6.93 -21.17 10.43
C GLU A 101 -5.78 -20.18 10.18
N THR A 102 -5.90 -19.38 9.14
CA THR A 102 -4.93 -18.34 8.77
C THR A 102 -4.84 -17.26 9.84
N MET A 103 -5.99 -16.76 10.33
CA MET A 103 -6.00 -15.69 11.34
C MET A 103 -5.37 -16.12 12.66
N ARG A 104 -5.54 -17.38 13.08
CA ARG A 104 -4.85 -17.93 14.26
C ARG A 104 -3.33 -17.95 14.11
N ALA A 105 -2.83 -18.31 12.93
CA ALA A 105 -1.39 -18.27 12.67
C ALA A 105 -0.85 -16.82 12.74
N LEU A 106 -1.59 -15.85 12.21
CA LEU A 106 -1.21 -14.44 12.31
C LEU A 106 -1.22 -13.93 13.76
N GLU A 107 -2.21 -14.34 14.58
CA GLU A 107 -2.22 -14.02 16.02
C GLU A 107 -1.01 -14.64 16.74
N GLU A 108 -0.65 -15.87 16.39
CA GLU A 108 0.53 -16.54 16.97
C GLU A 108 1.83 -15.80 16.62
N LEU A 109 1.97 -15.28 15.41
CA LEU A 109 3.14 -14.46 15.03
C LEU A 109 3.23 -13.17 15.84
N VAL A 110 2.09 -12.55 16.18
CA VAL A 110 2.05 -11.39 17.09
C VAL A 110 2.40 -11.82 18.52
N ASP A 111 1.86 -12.92 19.01
CA ASP A 111 2.20 -13.48 20.35
C ASP A 111 3.69 -13.80 20.46
N ARG A 112 4.35 -14.28 19.39
CA ARG A 112 5.80 -14.52 19.31
C ARG A 112 6.63 -13.22 19.25
N GLY A 113 5.99 -12.07 19.00
CA GLY A 113 6.67 -10.78 18.83
C GLY A 113 7.38 -10.61 17.49
N THR A 114 7.21 -11.51 16.53
CA THR A 114 7.81 -11.45 15.19
C THR A 114 7.02 -10.59 14.21
N VAL A 115 5.74 -10.34 14.51
CA VAL A 115 4.84 -9.43 13.78
C VAL A 115 4.21 -8.46 14.77
N LYS A 116 4.07 -7.18 14.40
CA LYS A 116 3.39 -6.18 15.25
C LYS A 116 1.91 -6.02 14.91
N TYR A 117 1.58 -5.94 13.61
CA TYR A 117 0.24 -5.67 13.14
C TYR A 117 -0.20 -6.65 12.05
N ILE A 118 -1.48 -6.98 12.05
CA ILE A 118 -2.11 -7.90 11.10
C ILE A 118 -2.94 -7.11 10.09
N GLY A 119 -2.72 -7.37 8.79
CA GLY A 119 -3.49 -6.80 7.71
C GLY A 119 -3.96 -7.86 6.70
N VAL A 120 -4.75 -7.38 5.75
CA VAL A 120 -5.18 -8.19 4.60
C VAL A 120 -5.02 -7.38 3.31
N SER A 121 -5.14 -8.05 2.17
CA SER A 121 -5.11 -7.41 0.87
C SER A 121 -6.16 -8.05 -0.05
N ASN A 122 -6.85 -7.19 -0.83
CA ASN A 122 -7.89 -7.61 -1.78
C ASN A 122 -9.13 -8.27 -1.15
N PHE A 123 -9.44 -7.92 0.09
CA PHE A 123 -10.64 -8.39 0.78
C PHE A 123 -11.82 -7.45 0.51
N SER A 124 -12.98 -8.03 0.22
CA SER A 124 -14.26 -7.33 0.23
C SER A 124 -14.69 -7.01 1.66
N VAL A 125 -15.73 -6.18 1.83
CA VAL A 125 -16.32 -5.88 3.15
C VAL A 125 -16.75 -7.17 3.85
N GLN A 126 -17.38 -8.11 3.13
CA GLN A 126 -17.78 -9.38 3.71
C GLN A 126 -16.57 -10.19 4.22
N GLN A 127 -15.53 -10.32 3.41
CA GLN A 127 -14.31 -11.04 3.79
C GLN A 127 -13.57 -10.37 4.94
N LEU A 128 -13.58 -9.02 5.00
CA LEU A 128 -13.05 -8.29 6.16
C LEU A 128 -13.81 -8.63 7.45
N LYS A 129 -15.15 -8.63 7.40
CA LYS A 129 -15.98 -9.04 8.54
C LYS A 129 -15.70 -10.47 8.98
N GLU A 130 -15.55 -11.39 8.03
CA GLU A 130 -15.21 -12.79 8.31
C GLU A 130 -13.82 -12.91 8.98
N ALA A 131 -12.83 -12.17 8.46
CA ALA A 131 -11.49 -12.13 9.04
C ALA A 131 -11.51 -11.54 10.46
N GLN A 132 -12.17 -10.39 10.67
CA GLN A 132 -12.30 -9.78 11.99
C GLN A 132 -13.01 -10.68 12.99
N ASN A 133 -14.09 -11.35 12.58
CA ASN A 133 -14.82 -12.30 13.44
C ASN A 133 -14.00 -13.58 13.76
N ALA A 134 -12.99 -13.88 12.97
CA ALA A 134 -12.08 -15.00 13.22
C ALA A 134 -10.96 -14.65 14.21
N MET A 135 -10.72 -13.34 14.43
CA MET A 135 -9.73 -12.86 15.40
C MET A 135 -10.23 -13.01 16.82
N SER A 136 -9.30 -13.26 17.75
CA SER A 136 -9.62 -13.40 19.18
C SER A 136 -8.89 -12.38 20.07
N LYS A 137 -7.74 -11.87 19.61
CA LYS A 137 -6.85 -11.02 20.43
C LYS A 137 -6.51 -9.68 19.78
N TYR A 138 -6.30 -9.66 18.46
CA TYR A 138 -5.77 -8.52 17.75
C TYR A 138 -6.71 -8.06 16.63
N PRO A 139 -6.77 -6.76 16.31
CA PRO A 139 -7.58 -6.28 15.19
C PRO A 139 -6.87 -6.49 13.84
N VAL A 140 -7.64 -6.61 12.76
CA VAL A 140 -7.16 -6.38 11.39
C VAL A 140 -7.05 -4.87 11.20
N VAL A 141 -5.82 -4.34 10.98
CA VAL A 141 -5.57 -2.89 10.96
C VAL A 141 -5.50 -2.29 9.56
N SER A 142 -5.39 -3.10 8.51
CA SER A 142 -5.31 -2.61 7.14
C SER A 142 -5.93 -3.55 6.12
N ASN A 143 -6.43 -2.97 5.02
CA ASN A 143 -6.75 -3.68 3.80
C ASN A 143 -6.05 -3.00 2.62
N GLN A 144 -5.14 -3.72 1.95
CA GLN A 144 -4.44 -3.21 0.80
C GLN A 144 -5.19 -3.55 -0.48
N VAL A 145 -5.59 -2.54 -1.27
CA VAL A 145 -6.46 -2.70 -2.43
C VAL A 145 -6.07 -1.80 -3.59
N LEU A 146 -6.52 -2.15 -4.81
CA LEU A 146 -6.42 -1.28 -5.98
C LEU A 146 -7.23 -0.01 -5.76
N TYR A 147 -6.56 1.15 -5.75
CA TYR A 147 -7.24 2.43 -5.65
C TYR A 147 -6.45 3.56 -6.31
N ASN A 148 -7.10 4.27 -7.19
CA ASN A 148 -6.60 5.45 -7.90
C ASN A 148 -7.75 6.15 -8.62
N LEU A 149 -7.50 7.32 -9.21
CA LEU A 149 -8.50 8.10 -9.97
C LEU A 149 -9.29 7.31 -11.03
N LYS A 150 -8.69 6.25 -11.63
CA LYS A 150 -9.34 5.41 -12.64
C LYS A 150 -10.04 4.18 -12.08
N SER A 151 -9.76 3.82 -10.82
CA SER A 151 -10.25 2.60 -10.15
C SER A 151 -10.78 2.96 -8.77
N ARG A 152 -12.03 3.45 -8.73
CA ARG A 152 -12.67 4.06 -7.56
C ARG A 152 -13.77 3.20 -6.92
N ARG A 153 -13.98 1.99 -7.42
CA ARG A 153 -15.09 1.12 -6.99
C ARG A 153 -15.19 0.91 -5.47
N ILE A 154 -14.07 0.93 -4.77
CA ILE A 154 -14.04 0.75 -3.32
C ILE A 154 -14.73 1.89 -2.53
N GLU A 155 -14.99 3.03 -3.16
CA GLU A 155 -15.66 4.17 -2.52
C GLU A 155 -17.13 3.89 -2.20
N HIS A 156 -17.77 2.90 -2.86
CA HIS A 156 -19.17 2.57 -2.63
C HIS A 156 -19.42 1.89 -1.28
N ASP A 157 -18.49 1.03 -0.85
CA ASP A 157 -18.73 0.19 0.33
C ASP A 157 -17.48 0.00 1.20
N LEU A 158 -16.32 -0.28 0.58
CA LEU A 158 -15.13 -0.67 1.31
C LEU A 158 -14.47 0.49 2.07
N THR A 159 -14.31 1.65 1.42
CA THR A 159 -13.68 2.80 2.07
C THR A 159 -14.50 3.32 3.24
N PRO A 160 -15.85 3.51 3.12
CA PRO A 160 -16.67 3.86 4.29
C PRO A 160 -16.59 2.84 5.43
N TYR A 161 -16.63 1.55 5.10
CA TYR A 161 -16.49 0.49 6.09
C TYR A 161 -15.13 0.55 6.82
N CYS A 162 -14.05 0.75 6.06
CA CYS A 162 -12.71 0.85 6.62
C CYS A 162 -12.56 2.08 7.53
N GLU A 163 -13.11 3.23 7.15
CA GLU A 163 -13.10 4.45 7.95
C GLU A 163 -13.84 4.25 9.28
N GLU A 164 -15.07 3.72 9.25
CA GLU A 164 -15.88 3.42 10.44
C GLU A 164 -15.17 2.46 11.39
N ASN A 165 -14.47 1.46 10.86
CA ASN A 165 -13.81 0.41 11.64
C ASN A 165 -12.32 0.70 11.93
N LYS A 166 -11.82 1.90 11.62
CA LYS A 166 -10.42 2.32 11.82
C LYS A 166 -9.40 1.40 11.13
N ILE A 167 -9.75 0.91 9.93
CA ILE A 167 -8.90 0.08 9.09
C ILE A 167 -8.25 0.99 8.05
N THR A 168 -6.92 1.00 7.98
CA THR A 168 -6.18 1.75 6.97
C THR A 168 -6.35 1.11 5.59
N VAL A 169 -6.73 1.90 4.60
CA VAL A 169 -6.71 1.49 3.19
C VAL A 169 -5.33 1.78 2.61
N ILE A 170 -4.62 0.74 2.19
CA ILE A 170 -3.33 0.90 1.52
C ILE A 170 -3.58 0.80 0.01
N ALA A 171 -3.48 1.94 -0.69
CA ALA A 171 -3.74 2.01 -2.12
C ALA A 171 -2.53 1.51 -2.92
N TYR A 172 -2.64 0.32 -3.54
CA TYR A 172 -1.65 -0.12 -4.51
C TYR A 172 -2.00 0.36 -5.93
N THR A 173 -1.00 0.44 -6.81
CA THR A 173 -1.11 0.97 -8.18
C THR A 173 -1.75 2.38 -8.21
N PRO A 174 -1.36 3.30 -7.31
CA PRO A 174 -2.04 4.59 -7.16
C PRO A 174 -1.88 5.51 -8.38
N LEU A 175 -0.90 5.23 -9.25
CA LEU A 175 -0.66 5.95 -10.51
C LEU A 175 -1.20 5.21 -11.77
N ALA A 176 -2.05 4.18 -11.59
CA ALA A 176 -2.64 3.40 -12.68
C ALA A 176 -1.56 2.96 -13.71
N ASP A 177 -0.54 2.25 -13.24
CA ASP A 177 0.63 1.80 -14.01
C ASP A 177 1.37 2.93 -14.75
N GLY A 178 1.36 4.14 -14.15
CA GLY A 178 2.02 5.34 -14.69
C GLY A 178 1.16 6.14 -15.68
N SER A 179 -0.04 5.69 -16.00
CA SER A 179 -0.95 6.40 -16.92
C SER A 179 -1.52 7.71 -16.35
N LEU A 180 -1.43 7.92 -15.03
CA LEU A 180 -1.77 9.16 -14.34
C LEU A 180 -0.55 10.07 -14.08
N ALA A 181 0.64 9.67 -14.53
CA ALA A 181 1.87 10.43 -14.31
C ALA A 181 2.25 11.38 -15.47
N GLY A 182 1.31 11.81 -16.28
CA GLY A 182 1.50 12.83 -17.35
C GLY A 182 2.32 12.39 -18.56
N LYS A 183 2.85 11.16 -18.60
CA LYS A 183 3.67 10.67 -19.72
C LYS A 183 2.91 9.87 -20.78
N SER A 184 1.60 9.76 -20.64
CA SER A 184 0.79 9.04 -21.60
C SER A 184 0.26 9.99 -22.66
N ARG A 185 0.82 9.93 -23.89
CA ARG A 185 0.16 10.41 -25.11
C ARG A 185 -1.22 9.76 -25.37
N LEU A 186 -1.69 8.94 -24.42
CA LEU A 186 -2.88 8.10 -24.50
C LEU A 186 -4.08 8.65 -23.71
N LEU A 187 -4.02 9.88 -23.22
CA LEU A 187 -5.19 10.60 -22.73
C LEU A 187 -5.40 11.88 -23.56
N PRO A 188 -5.77 11.79 -24.84
CA PRO A 188 -6.24 12.98 -25.58
C PRO A 188 -7.69 13.30 -25.23
N ASP A 189 -8.16 12.85 -24.07
CA ASP A 189 -9.52 13.06 -23.59
C ASP A 189 -9.57 14.15 -22.52
N LYS A 190 -10.78 14.58 -22.19
CA LYS A 190 -11.10 15.58 -21.19
C LYS A 190 -10.41 15.34 -19.83
N ARG A 191 -10.12 14.08 -19.48
CA ARG A 191 -9.48 13.67 -18.22
C ARG A 191 -8.03 14.13 -18.13
N GLY A 192 -7.28 13.95 -19.23
CA GLY A 192 -5.89 14.41 -19.31
C GLY A 192 -5.80 15.93 -19.20
N ALA A 193 -6.68 16.67 -19.86
CA ALA A 193 -6.73 18.14 -19.79
C ALA A 193 -6.96 18.62 -18.35
N VAL A 194 -7.98 18.09 -17.67
CA VAL A 194 -8.26 18.45 -16.25
C VAL A 194 -7.09 18.13 -15.34
N MET A 195 -6.43 16.97 -15.53
CA MET A 195 -5.25 16.60 -14.74
C MET A 195 -4.10 17.60 -14.93
N GLU A 196 -3.81 18.00 -16.17
CA GLU A 196 -2.75 18.97 -16.48
C GLU A 196 -3.10 20.38 -15.97
N GLU A 197 -4.35 20.84 -16.08
CA GLU A 197 -4.82 22.12 -15.53
C GLU A 197 -4.61 22.16 -14.02
N VAL A 198 -5.08 21.13 -13.29
CA VAL A 198 -4.92 21.04 -11.83
C VAL A 198 -3.44 20.97 -11.43
N ALA A 199 -2.62 20.24 -12.19
CA ALA A 199 -1.19 20.16 -11.98
C ALA A 199 -0.51 21.53 -12.14
N GLN A 200 -0.85 22.27 -13.20
CA GLN A 200 -0.34 23.61 -13.45
C GLN A 200 -0.75 24.60 -12.35
N GLU A 201 -2.03 24.65 -11.99
CA GLU A 201 -2.58 25.52 -10.94
C GLU A 201 -1.93 25.29 -9.58
N SER A 202 -1.68 24.02 -9.23
CA SER A 202 -1.06 23.64 -7.95
C SER A 202 0.46 23.77 -7.95
N GLY A 203 1.10 24.01 -9.11
CA GLY A 203 2.55 23.98 -9.28
C GLY A 203 3.14 22.60 -8.99
N LYS A 204 2.39 21.54 -9.32
CA LYS A 204 2.72 20.14 -9.06
C LYS A 204 2.74 19.33 -10.35
N THR A 205 3.30 18.11 -10.27
CA THR A 205 3.22 17.17 -11.39
C THR A 205 1.88 16.42 -11.38
N PRO A 206 1.42 15.90 -12.54
CA PRO A 206 0.24 15.03 -12.58
C PRO A 206 0.34 13.80 -11.65
N ALA A 207 1.54 13.24 -11.47
CA ALA A 207 1.78 12.16 -10.53
C ALA A 207 1.51 12.61 -9.08
N GLN A 208 2.01 13.77 -8.68
CA GLN A 208 1.76 14.35 -7.36
C GLN A 208 0.29 14.65 -7.13
N VAL A 209 -0.40 15.19 -8.14
CA VAL A 209 -1.86 15.44 -8.09
C VAL A 209 -2.62 14.12 -7.89
N ALA A 210 -2.33 13.09 -8.66
CA ALA A 210 -3.01 11.79 -8.56
C ALA A 210 -2.79 11.12 -7.20
N LEU A 211 -1.57 11.18 -6.67
CA LEU A 211 -1.25 10.65 -5.33
C LEU A 211 -1.92 11.48 -4.22
N ASN A 212 -1.86 12.82 -4.31
CA ASN A 212 -2.48 13.71 -3.35
C ASN A 212 -4.00 13.54 -3.31
N TRP A 213 -4.64 13.32 -4.47
CA TRP A 213 -6.07 13.02 -4.55
C TRP A 213 -6.43 11.77 -3.72
N CYS A 214 -5.65 10.67 -3.81
CA CYS A 214 -5.87 9.50 -2.96
C CYS A 214 -5.74 9.84 -1.46
N LEU A 215 -4.77 10.69 -1.09
CA LEU A 215 -4.48 11.08 0.28
C LEU A 215 -5.53 12.03 0.90
N THR A 216 -6.42 12.61 0.09
CA THR A 216 -7.55 13.40 0.60
C THR A 216 -8.73 12.53 1.05
N ARG A 217 -8.65 11.21 0.86
CA ARG A 217 -9.69 10.22 1.19
C ARG A 217 -9.30 9.43 2.43
N PRO A 218 -9.70 9.85 3.66
CA PRO A 218 -9.45 9.01 4.82
C PRO A 218 -10.16 7.65 4.66
N PRO A 219 -9.61 6.56 5.10
CA PRO A 219 -8.30 6.37 5.78
C PRO A 219 -7.17 5.88 4.83
N VAL A 220 -6.97 6.55 3.69
CA VAL A 220 -6.08 6.07 2.60
C VAL A 220 -4.63 6.50 2.79
N VAL A 221 -3.70 5.56 2.56
CA VAL A 221 -2.26 5.79 2.32
C VAL A 221 -1.88 5.17 0.97
N VAL A 222 -0.84 5.68 0.31
CA VAL A 222 -0.45 5.24 -1.04
C VAL A 222 0.93 4.59 -1.05
N ILE A 223 1.13 3.57 -1.91
CA ILE A 223 2.41 2.88 -2.09
C ILE A 223 2.84 2.87 -3.57
N PRO A 224 3.15 4.03 -4.16
CA PRO A 224 3.65 4.07 -5.53
C PRO A 224 4.99 3.31 -5.64
N LYS A 225 5.20 2.65 -6.77
CA LYS A 225 6.44 1.93 -7.08
C LYS A 225 7.20 2.63 -8.19
N THR A 226 8.50 2.79 -8.02
CA THR A 226 9.40 3.26 -9.07
C THR A 226 10.77 2.61 -8.95
N ASN A 227 11.51 2.57 -10.05
CA ASN A 227 12.91 2.10 -10.10
C ASN A 227 13.90 3.27 -10.22
N SER A 228 13.47 4.51 -10.17
CA SER A 228 14.31 5.69 -10.39
C SER A 228 14.23 6.66 -9.22
N VAL A 229 15.37 7.27 -8.90
CA VAL A 229 15.51 8.26 -7.82
C VAL A 229 14.62 9.48 -8.10
N GLU A 230 14.64 9.99 -9.32
CA GLU A 230 13.90 11.20 -9.74
C GLU A 230 12.38 10.99 -9.58
N ARG A 231 11.88 9.80 -9.93
CA ARG A 231 10.46 9.48 -9.73
C ARG A 231 10.12 9.22 -8.26
N THR A 232 11.08 8.75 -7.46
CA THR A 232 10.89 8.65 -6.01
C THR A 232 10.71 10.03 -5.41
N GLU A 233 11.56 10.99 -5.79
CA GLU A 233 11.46 12.38 -5.36
C GLU A 233 10.13 13.01 -5.80
N ASP A 234 9.74 12.80 -7.06
CA ASP A 234 8.46 13.27 -7.60
C ASP A 234 7.28 12.70 -6.78
N ASN A 235 7.24 11.39 -6.57
CA ASN A 235 6.18 10.76 -5.79
C ASN A 235 6.13 11.28 -4.34
N CYS A 236 7.28 11.42 -3.66
CA CYS A 236 7.35 11.95 -2.30
C CYS A 236 6.84 13.39 -2.20
N GLY A 237 6.99 14.19 -3.25
CA GLY A 237 6.44 15.54 -3.35
C GLY A 237 4.90 15.62 -3.38
N ALA A 238 4.20 14.48 -3.36
CA ALA A 238 2.75 14.43 -3.25
C ALA A 238 2.23 14.76 -1.83
N THR A 239 3.08 14.80 -0.82
CA THR A 239 2.72 15.07 0.58
C THR A 239 3.08 16.51 0.98
N GLY A 240 2.57 16.96 2.13
CA GLY A 240 2.87 18.30 2.66
C GLY A 240 2.02 19.45 2.09
N TRP A 241 1.05 19.13 1.24
CA TRP A 241 0.06 20.04 0.68
C TRP A 241 -1.26 19.30 0.44
N ARG A 242 -2.33 20.00 0.06
CA ARG A 242 -3.62 19.41 -0.28
C ARG A 242 -4.25 20.11 -1.49
N LEU A 243 -4.92 19.33 -2.32
CA LEU A 243 -5.81 19.83 -3.35
C LEU A 243 -6.93 20.67 -2.74
N THR A 244 -7.33 21.75 -3.42
CA THR A 244 -8.50 22.54 -3.02
C THR A 244 -9.80 21.79 -3.30
N ALA A 245 -10.90 22.21 -2.67
CA ALA A 245 -12.22 21.60 -2.89
C ALA A 245 -12.64 21.68 -4.38
N ASP A 246 -12.36 22.80 -5.06
CA ASP A 246 -12.62 22.98 -6.51
C ASP A 246 -11.81 22.00 -7.36
N GLN A 247 -10.51 21.87 -7.07
CA GLN A 247 -9.63 20.91 -7.78
C GLN A 247 -10.08 19.46 -7.59
N LEU A 248 -10.48 19.09 -6.37
CA LEU A 248 -11.03 17.77 -6.08
C LEU A 248 -12.33 17.53 -6.85
N GLN A 249 -13.24 18.49 -6.87
CA GLN A 249 -14.50 18.37 -7.59
C GLN A 249 -14.26 18.17 -9.10
N ARG A 250 -13.40 18.96 -9.72
CA ARG A 250 -13.07 18.83 -11.15
C ARG A 250 -12.43 17.47 -11.48
N LEU A 251 -11.56 16.97 -10.61
CA LEU A 251 -10.97 15.63 -10.76
C LEU A 251 -12.04 14.54 -10.60
N ASP A 252 -12.94 14.65 -9.62
CA ASP A 252 -14.02 13.69 -9.40
C ASP A 252 -15.01 13.64 -10.56
N GLU A 253 -15.34 14.79 -11.15
CA GLU A 253 -16.19 14.89 -12.36
C GLU A 253 -15.50 14.32 -13.61
N ALA A 254 -14.19 14.51 -13.73
CA ALA A 254 -13.42 13.97 -14.85
C ALA A 254 -13.21 12.45 -14.76
N PHE A 255 -13.14 11.91 -13.53
CA PHE A 255 -12.92 10.49 -13.24
C PHE A 255 -14.08 9.94 -12.39
N PRO A 256 -15.29 9.79 -12.93
CA PRO A 256 -16.44 9.30 -12.17
C PRO A 256 -16.22 7.86 -11.67
N VAL A 257 -16.91 7.51 -10.56
CA VAL A 257 -16.94 6.17 -9.96
C VAL A 257 -17.55 5.14 -10.89
#